data_35f8f7ed0e8bcd0b504fe3fcde542573
#
_entry.id   35f8f7ed0e8bcd0b504fe3fcde542573
#
_cell.length_a   1.000
_cell.length_b   1.000
_cell.length_c   1.000
_cell.angle_alpha   90.00
_cell.angle_beta   90.00
_cell.angle_gamma   90.00
#
_symmetry.space_group_name_H-M   'P 1'
#
loop_
_entity.id
_entity.type
_entity.pdbx_description
1 polymer ?
#
loop_
_entity_poly.entity_id
_entity_poly.type
_entity_poly.pdbx_seq_one_letter_code
_entity_poly.pdbx_strand_id
1 'polypeptide(L)'
;VTTRQERLAFTALAGVGALARIAPPSMRQTISDRLYLSRKTMTWEPWAAQQVADHEWRQILEAGGALGRYDSRGWLSSIDVPTSVIMTTNDRVVSPHRQEVIASLIPGAFVQTIDADHDAVYAHADRFVPLLVNACLNVHQRAQQRSTESPS
;
A
#
# COMPACT_ATOMS: atom_id res chain seq x y z
N VAL A 1 8.33 1.71 -7.30
CA VAL A 1 9.11 1.42 -8.53
C VAL A 1 8.40 0.34 -9.31
N THR A 2 7.71 0.68 -10.39
CA THR A 2 7.08 -0.30 -11.26
C THR A 2 8.03 -0.69 -12.40
N THR A 3 8.22 -1.98 -12.63
CA THR A 3 8.91 -2.50 -13.80
C THR A 3 8.09 -2.20 -15.07
N ARG A 4 8.72 -2.30 -16.26
CA ARG A 4 7.98 -2.16 -17.53
C ARG A 4 6.83 -3.18 -17.64
N GLN A 5 7.05 -4.41 -17.19
CA GLN A 5 6.03 -5.46 -17.19
C GLN A 5 4.85 -5.13 -16.26
N GLU A 6 5.12 -4.60 -15.08
CA GLU A 6 4.06 -4.19 -14.16
C GLU A 6 3.28 -2.98 -14.67
N ARG A 7 3.94 -1.99 -15.28
CA ARG A 7 3.23 -0.88 -15.94
C ARG A 7 2.30 -1.37 -17.04
N LEU A 8 2.73 -2.33 -17.83
CA LEU A 8 1.89 -2.96 -18.85
C LEU A 8 0.70 -3.70 -18.20
N ALA A 9 0.95 -4.47 -17.14
CA ALA A 9 -0.09 -5.18 -16.42
C ALA A 9 -1.13 -4.21 -15.80
N PHE A 10 -0.68 -3.15 -15.11
CA PHE A 10 -1.57 -2.13 -14.57
C PHE A 10 -2.34 -1.36 -15.65
N THR A 11 -1.70 -1.09 -16.80
CA THR A 11 -2.36 -0.44 -17.92
C THR A 11 -3.43 -1.36 -18.53
N ALA A 12 -3.13 -2.65 -18.68
CA ALA A 12 -4.09 -3.64 -19.13
C ALA A 12 -5.28 -3.78 -18.16
N LEU A 13 -5.03 -3.82 -16.85
CA LEU A 13 -6.07 -3.83 -15.83
C LEU A 13 -6.96 -2.58 -15.89
N ALA A 14 -6.36 -1.40 -16.06
CA ALA A 14 -7.12 -0.15 -16.23
C ALA A 14 -7.94 -0.18 -17.54
N GLY A 15 -7.41 -0.75 -18.61
CA GLY A 15 -8.13 -0.97 -19.88
C GLY A 15 -9.35 -1.89 -19.70
N VAL A 16 -9.19 -2.98 -18.95
CA VAL A 16 -10.32 -3.88 -18.58
C VAL A 16 -11.37 -3.12 -17.77
N GLY A 17 -10.96 -2.31 -16.79
CA GLY A 17 -11.87 -1.44 -16.02
C GLY A 17 -12.65 -0.46 -16.90
N ALA A 18 -11.97 0.17 -17.89
CA ALA A 18 -12.60 1.09 -18.83
C ALA A 18 -13.61 0.37 -19.76
N LEU A 19 -13.24 -0.80 -20.28
CA LEU A 19 -14.15 -1.62 -21.10
C LEU A 19 -15.38 -2.09 -20.31
N ALA A 20 -15.23 -2.36 -19.02
CA ALA A 20 -16.33 -2.75 -18.16
C ALA A 20 -17.39 -1.65 -18.00
N ARG A 21 -17.09 -0.37 -18.30
CA ARG A 21 -18.08 0.72 -18.29
C ARG A 21 -19.18 0.50 -19.33
N ILE A 22 -18.84 -0.08 -20.45
CA ILE A 22 -19.77 -0.34 -21.57
C ILE A 22 -20.34 -1.76 -21.55
N ALA A 23 -19.89 -2.61 -20.63
CA ALA A 23 -20.35 -3.98 -20.50
C ALA A 23 -21.79 -4.05 -19.95
N PRO A 24 -22.62 -5.00 -20.41
CA PRO A 24 -23.95 -5.22 -19.85
C PRO A 24 -23.91 -5.52 -18.34
N PRO A 25 -24.95 -5.10 -17.57
CA PRO A 25 -25.00 -5.32 -16.11
C PRO A 25 -24.79 -6.80 -15.70
N SER A 26 -25.38 -7.74 -16.45
CA SER A 26 -25.25 -9.19 -16.20
C SER A 26 -23.79 -9.68 -16.30
N MET A 27 -23.05 -9.17 -17.29
CA MET A 27 -21.64 -9.53 -17.45
C MET A 27 -20.77 -8.93 -16.33
N ARG A 28 -21.07 -7.69 -15.92
CA ARG A 28 -20.40 -7.05 -14.78
C ARG A 28 -20.61 -7.84 -13.51
N GLN A 29 -21.84 -8.30 -13.24
CA GLN A 29 -22.19 -9.11 -12.10
C GLN A 29 -21.43 -10.44 -12.11
N THR A 30 -21.41 -11.14 -13.24
CA THR A 30 -20.69 -12.43 -13.37
C THR A 30 -19.19 -12.28 -13.08
N ILE A 31 -18.55 -11.18 -13.53
CA ILE A 31 -17.14 -10.91 -13.25
C ILE A 31 -16.96 -10.60 -11.76
N SER A 32 -17.83 -9.79 -11.18
CA SER A 32 -17.82 -9.48 -9.75
C SER A 32 -17.88 -10.74 -8.91
N ASP A 33 -18.83 -11.62 -9.19
CA ASP A 33 -19.03 -12.88 -8.46
C ASP A 33 -17.82 -13.80 -8.56
N ARG A 34 -17.21 -13.91 -9.75
CA ARG A 34 -15.97 -14.69 -9.92
C ARG A 34 -14.79 -14.12 -9.16
N LEU A 35 -14.60 -12.80 -9.19
CA LEU A 35 -13.54 -12.13 -8.42
C LEU A 35 -13.78 -12.27 -6.92
N TYR A 36 -15.02 -12.17 -6.47
CA TYR A 36 -15.38 -12.37 -5.07
C TYR A 36 -15.14 -13.81 -4.62
N LEU A 37 -15.55 -14.80 -5.42
CA LEU A 37 -15.35 -16.22 -5.11
C LEU A 37 -13.86 -16.58 -5.07
N SER A 38 -13.04 -16.04 -5.97
CA SER A 38 -11.59 -16.27 -5.93
C SER A 38 -10.90 -15.68 -4.69
N ARG A 39 -11.51 -14.67 -4.06
CA ARG A 39 -11.01 -14.04 -2.83
C ARG A 39 -11.49 -14.74 -1.55
N LYS A 40 -12.55 -15.53 -1.60
CA LYS A 40 -13.03 -16.33 -0.45
C LYS A 40 -11.99 -17.31 0.10
N THR A 41 -10.96 -17.60 -0.64
CA THR A 41 -9.83 -18.43 -0.21
C THR A 41 -8.77 -17.65 0.59
N MET A 42 -8.88 -16.33 0.69
CA MET A 42 -7.99 -15.50 1.52
C MET A 42 -8.52 -15.49 2.96
N THR A 43 -7.63 -15.67 3.92
CA THR A 43 -7.90 -15.65 5.37
C THR A 43 -8.10 -14.22 5.88
N TRP A 44 -9.00 -13.48 5.24
CA TRP A 44 -9.30 -12.10 5.65
C TRP A 44 -10.33 -12.09 6.77
N GLU A 45 -10.17 -11.14 7.68
CA GLU A 45 -11.19 -10.83 8.66
C GLU A 45 -12.53 -10.53 7.97
N PRO A 46 -13.69 -11.00 8.50
CA PRO A 46 -14.99 -10.86 7.86
C PRO A 46 -15.34 -9.43 7.44
N TRP A 47 -14.98 -8.43 8.25
CA TRP A 47 -15.21 -7.03 7.94
C TRP A 47 -14.40 -6.54 6.72
N ALA A 48 -13.15 -6.99 6.59
CA ALA A 48 -12.29 -6.61 5.46
C ALA A 48 -12.80 -7.25 4.15
N ALA A 49 -13.25 -8.50 4.21
CA ALA A 49 -13.87 -9.17 3.08
C ALA A 49 -15.17 -8.46 2.64
N GLN A 50 -15.98 -7.98 3.60
CA GLN A 50 -17.20 -7.22 3.32
C GLN A 50 -16.86 -5.87 2.67
N GLN A 51 -15.88 -5.13 3.19
CA GLN A 51 -15.45 -3.86 2.58
C GLN A 51 -15.03 -4.02 1.12
N VAL A 52 -14.32 -5.08 0.79
CA VAL A 52 -13.93 -5.36 -0.60
C VAL A 52 -15.13 -5.79 -1.46
N ALA A 53 -16.10 -6.50 -0.88
CA ALA A 53 -17.31 -6.92 -1.58
C ALA A 53 -18.24 -5.73 -1.92
N ASP A 54 -18.26 -4.71 -1.05
CA ASP A 54 -19.07 -3.50 -1.22
C ASP A 54 -18.51 -2.53 -2.28
N HIS A 55 -17.24 -2.73 -2.68
CA HIS A 55 -16.61 -1.90 -3.71
C HIS A 55 -16.76 -2.52 -5.11
N GLU A 56 -17.11 -1.69 -6.07
CA GLU A 56 -17.11 -2.10 -7.48
C GLU A 56 -15.68 -2.48 -7.92
N TRP A 57 -15.49 -3.72 -8.37
CA TRP A 57 -14.20 -4.23 -8.87
C TRP A 57 -13.56 -3.32 -9.94
N ARG A 58 -14.37 -2.62 -10.73
CA ARG A 58 -13.94 -1.64 -11.72
C ARG A 58 -13.14 -0.50 -11.09
N GLN A 59 -13.61 0.05 -9.96
CA GLN A 59 -12.92 1.12 -9.22
C GLN A 59 -11.56 0.63 -8.69
N ILE A 60 -11.52 -0.63 -8.24
CA ILE A 60 -10.26 -1.25 -7.79
C ILE A 60 -9.26 -1.37 -8.95
N LEU A 61 -9.70 -1.76 -10.15
CA LEU A 61 -8.82 -1.83 -11.33
C LEU A 61 -8.35 -0.44 -11.78
N GLU A 62 -9.22 0.57 -11.75
CA GLU A 62 -8.88 1.95 -12.09
C GLU A 62 -7.85 2.52 -11.09
N ALA A 63 -8.06 2.27 -9.79
CA ALA A 63 -7.10 2.64 -8.74
C ALA A 63 -5.74 1.94 -8.93
N GLY A 64 -5.75 0.64 -9.28
CA GLY A 64 -4.55 -0.11 -9.64
C GLY A 64 -3.79 0.54 -10.80
N GLY A 65 -4.51 0.98 -11.84
CA GLY A 65 -3.92 1.71 -12.97
C GLY A 65 -3.28 3.04 -12.55
N ALA A 66 -3.85 3.76 -11.59
CA ALA A 66 -3.27 4.98 -11.04
C ALA A 66 -1.99 4.68 -10.25
N LEU A 67 -2.02 3.64 -9.39
CA LEU A 67 -0.86 3.17 -8.64
C LEU A 67 0.30 2.77 -9.56
N GLY A 68 0.00 2.10 -10.67
CA GLY A 68 1.03 1.70 -11.66
C GLY A 68 1.77 2.86 -12.32
N ARG A 69 1.17 4.05 -12.35
CA ARG A 69 1.77 5.27 -12.90
C ARG A 69 2.45 6.14 -11.84
N TYR A 70 2.18 5.87 -10.56
CA TYR A 70 2.71 6.66 -9.47
C TYR A 70 4.19 6.35 -9.23
N ASP A 71 5.01 7.39 -9.15
CA ASP A 71 6.44 7.29 -8.82
C ASP A 71 6.84 8.44 -7.90
N SER A 72 7.14 8.09 -6.65
CA SER A 72 7.54 9.05 -5.61
C SER A 72 9.06 9.29 -5.54
N ARG A 73 9.87 8.48 -6.22
CA ARG A 73 11.34 8.51 -6.07
C ARG A 73 11.96 9.87 -6.33
N GLY A 74 11.35 10.64 -7.24
CA GLY A 74 11.88 11.97 -7.61
C GLY A 74 11.82 13.02 -6.50
N TRP A 75 11.02 12.79 -5.45
CA TRP A 75 10.82 13.76 -4.37
C TRP A 75 11.06 13.20 -2.95
N LEU A 76 11.22 11.89 -2.78
CA LEU A 76 11.45 11.29 -1.45
C LEU A 76 12.69 11.87 -0.75
N SER A 77 13.73 12.22 -1.51
CA SER A 77 14.95 12.82 -0.97
C SER A 77 14.77 14.27 -0.50
N SER A 78 13.66 14.92 -0.84
CA SER A 78 13.31 16.25 -0.36
C SER A 78 12.50 16.26 0.92
N ILE A 79 12.20 15.09 1.48
CA ILE A 79 11.54 14.99 2.79
C ILE A 79 12.53 15.44 3.86
N ASP A 80 12.24 16.55 4.50
CA ASP A 80 13.06 17.16 5.55
C ASP A 80 12.49 17.01 6.96
N VAL A 81 11.33 16.36 7.09
CA VAL A 81 10.67 16.09 8.37
C VAL A 81 11.06 14.72 8.93
N PRO A 82 11.07 14.55 10.26
CA PRO A 82 11.28 13.24 10.86
C PRO A 82 10.32 12.21 10.32
N THR A 83 10.86 11.12 9.81
CA THR A 83 10.07 10.07 9.16
C THR A 83 10.40 8.71 9.76
N SER A 84 9.39 7.89 9.98
CA SER A 84 9.53 6.48 10.33
C SER A 84 8.89 5.60 9.26
N VAL A 85 9.53 4.49 8.91
CA VAL A 85 9.06 3.52 7.93
C VAL A 85 8.94 2.15 8.60
N ILE A 86 7.78 1.52 8.49
CA ILE A 86 7.58 0.13 8.91
C ILE A 86 7.53 -0.72 7.64
N MET A 87 8.42 -1.70 7.54
CA MET A 87 8.56 -2.56 6.37
C MET A 87 8.12 -3.99 6.70
N THR A 88 7.38 -4.59 5.79
CA THR A 88 6.98 -6.01 5.84
C THR A 88 7.98 -6.87 5.08
N THR A 89 8.57 -7.89 5.73
CA THR A 89 9.67 -8.67 5.14
C THR A 89 9.23 -9.76 4.17
N ASN A 90 7.96 -10.16 4.24
CA ASN A 90 7.37 -11.22 3.38
C ASN A 90 6.27 -10.68 2.46
N ASP A 91 6.25 -9.37 2.22
CA ASP A 91 5.21 -8.72 1.41
C ASP A 91 5.26 -9.17 -0.06
N ARG A 92 4.17 -9.79 -0.51
CA ARG A 92 4.00 -10.28 -1.88
C ARG A 92 3.33 -9.26 -2.82
N VAL A 93 2.82 -8.16 -2.27
CA VAL A 93 2.18 -7.07 -3.04
C VAL A 93 3.18 -5.96 -3.31
N VAL A 94 3.84 -5.46 -2.25
CA VAL A 94 4.91 -4.48 -2.35
C VAL A 94 6.21 -5.12 -1.85
N SER A 95 7.01 -5.65 -2.76
CA SER A 95 8.19 -6.44 -2.40
C SER A 95 9.08 -5.70 -1.38
N PRO A 96 9.73 -6.43 -0.44
CA PRO A 96 10.64 -5.86 0.55
C PRO A 96 11.69 -4.94 -0.07
N HIS A 97 12.27 -5.35 -1.20
CA HIS A 97 13.23 -4.51 -1.93
C HIS A 97 12.68 -3.13 -2.33
N ARG A 98 11.40 -3.02 -2.69
CA ARG A 98 10.79 -1.72 -3.00
C ARG A 98 10.60 -0.86 -1.77
N GLN A 99 10.26 -1.48 -0.65
CA GLN A 99 10.13 -0.80 0.63
C GLN A 99 11.50 -0.29 1.10
N GLU A 100 12.57 -1.09 0.92
CA GLU A 100 13.96 -0.69 1.17
C GLU A 100 14.37 0.52 0.32
N VAL A 101 14.06 0.52 -0.98
CA VAL A 101 14.34 1.65 -1.86
C VAL A 101 13.65 2.91 -1.38
N ILE A 102 12.38 2.84 -0.97
CA ILE A 102 11.65 3.99 -0.42
C ILE A 102 12.33 4.48 0.87
N ALA A 103 12.60 3.59 1.81
CA ALA A 103 13.24 3.92 3.08
C ALA A 103 14.63 4.54 2.89
N SER A 104 15.43 4.04 1.94
CA SER A 104 16.77 4.54 1.66
C SER A 104 16.80 5.93 1.00
N LEU A 105 15.73 6.31 0.31
CA LEU A 105 15.61 7.62 -0.34
C LEU A 105 15.17 8.74 0.61
N ILE A 106 14.61 8.40 1.77
CA ILE A 106 14.16 9.39 2.76
C ILE A 106 15.32 9.68 3.73
N PRO A 107 15.85 10.91 3.77
CA PRO A 107 16.99 11.25 4.63
C PRO A 107 16.68 11.00 6.11
N GLY A 108 17.52 10.18 6.76
CA GLY A 108 17.39 9.89 8.19
C GLY A 108 16.09 9.18 8.58
N ALA A 109 15.46 8.43 7.68
CA ALA A 109 14.30 7.61 8.03
C ALA A 109 14.65 6.59 9.13
N PHE A 110 13.80 6.51 10.17
CA PHE A 110 13.86 5.43 11.15
C PHE A 110 13.12 4.22 10.60
N VAL A 111 13.81 3.10 10.42
CA VAL A 111 13.25 1.91 9.80
C VAL A 111 13.00 0.83 10.85
N GLN A 112 11.81 0.25 10.84
CA GLN A 112 11.43 -0.93 11.60
C GLN A 112 10.92 -2.01 10.64
N THR A 113 11.09 -3.26 11.01
CA THR A 113 10.64 -4.40 10.19
C THR A 113 9.68 -5.28 10.96
N ILE A 114 8.73 -5.87 10.24
CA ILE A 114 7.85 -6.91 10.75
C ILE A 114 7.88 -8.10 9.80
N ASP A 115 8.05 -9.29 10.35
CA ASP A 115 7.97 -10.55 9.60
C ASP A 115 6.48 -10.88 9.34
N ALA A 116 5.96 -10.31 8.25
CA ALA A 116 4.57 -10.44 7.83
C ALA A 116 4.41 -10.08 6.34
N ASP A 117 3.24 -10.38 5.77
CA ASP A 117 2.82 -10.00 4.42
C ASP A 117 2.15 -8.61 4.42
N HIS A 118 1.64 -8.19 3.28
CA HIS A 118 1.00 -6.90 3.01
C HIS A 118 -0.17 -6.56 3.96
N ASP A 119 -0.85 -7.56 4.46
CA ASP A 119 -1.99 -7.44 5.35
C ASP A 119 -1.62 -7.36 6.86
N ALA A 120 -0.34 -7.15 7.17
CA ALA A 120 0.20 -7.09 8.54
C ALA A 120 -0.62 -6.25 9.50
N VAL A 121 -1.20 -5.15 9.03
CA VAL A 121 -1.99 -4.22 9.85
C VAL A 121 -3.25 -4.86 10.43
N TYR A 122 -3.83 -5.87 9.76
CA TYR A 122 -5.02 -6.59 10.27
C TYR A 122 -4.68 -8.01 10.72
N ALA A 123 -3.86 -8.74 9.95
CA ALA A 123 -3.55 -10.13 10.23
C ALA A 123 -2.62 -10.32 11.44
N HIS A 124 -1.82 -9.30 11.74
CA HIS A 124 -0.85 -9.29 12.83
C HIS A 124 -0.90 -7.99 13.64
N ALA A 125 -2.11 -7.50 13.93
CA ALA A 125 -2.32 -6.24 14.62
C ALA A 125 -1.64 -6.19 16.00
N ASP A 126 -1.60 -7.31 16.70
CA ASP A 126 -0.90 -7.49 17.97
C ASP A 126 0.59 -7.16 17.91
N ARG A 127 1.23 -7.43 16.77
CA ARG A 127 2.65 -7.15 16.50
C ARG A 127 2.85 -5.81 15.79
N PHE A 128 1.91 -5.44 14.89
CA PHE A 128 2.01 -4.22 14.10
C PHE A 128 1.76 -2.95 14.93
N VAL A 129 0.75 -2.96 15.80
CA VAL A 129 0.38 -1.79 16.60
C VAL A 129 1.51 -1.30 17.50
N PRO A 130 2.26 -2.16 18.22
CA PRO A 130 3.43 -1.72 19.00
C PRO A 130 4.50 -1.03 18.13
N LEU A 131 4.77 -1.54 16.93
CA LEU A 131 5.72 -0.91 16.00
C LEU A 131 5.21 0.45 15.51
N LEU A 132 3.92 0.57 15.22
CA LEU A 132 3.30 1.83 14.84
C LEU A 132 3.40 2.87 15.96
N VAL A 133 3.11 2.49 17.19
CA VAL A 133 3.25 3.37 18.37
C VAL A 133 4.71 3.83 18.51
N ASN A 134 5.68 2.91 18.40
CA ASN A 134 7.09 3.26 18.47
C ASN A 134 7.50 4.20 17.32
N ALA A 135 7.02 3.97 16.10
CA ALA A 135 7.23 4.86 14.95
C ALA A 135 6.71 6.28 15.23
N CYS A 136 5.49 6.39 15.76
CA CYS A 136 4.89 7.68 16.12
C CYS A 136 5.70 8.41 17.22
N LEU A 137 6.11 7.68 18.26
CA LEU A 137 6.94 8.24 19.34
C LEU A 137 8.31 8.72 18.83
N ASN A 138 8.96 7.95 17.95
CA ASN A 138 10.22 8.34 17.32
C ASN A 138 10.07 9.64 16.53
N VAL A 139 9.06 9.74 15.69
CA VAL A 139 8.78 10.96 14.91
C VAL A 139 8.53 12.13 15.83
N HIS A 140 7.70 11.96 16.86
CA HIS A 140 7.38 13.03 17.82
C HIS A 140 8.63 13.55 18.55
N GLN A 141 9.44 12.66 19.11
CA GLN A 141 10.67 13.02 19.81
C GLN A 141 11.64 13.79 18.92
N ARG A 142 11.86 13.32 17.68
CA ARG A 142 12.76 13.98 16.73
C ARG A 142 12.22 15.33 16.26
N ALA A 143 10.91 15.49 16.15
CA ALA A 143 10.29 16.78 15.83
C ALA A 143 10.50 17.79 16.97
N GLN A 144 10.34 17.36 18.22
CA GLN A 144 10.62 18.22 19.38
C GLN A 144 12.09 18.68 19.45
N GLN A 145 13.05 17.76 19.21
CA GLN A 145 14.48 18.08 19.18
C GLN A 145 14.80 19.16 18.15
N ARG A 146 14.27 19.05 16.93
CA ARG A 146 14.44 20.07 15.89
C ARG A 146 13.88 21.44 16.28
N SER A 147 12.73 21.45 16.96
CA SER A 147 12.10 22.69 17.41
C SER A 147 12.94 23.41 18.48
N THR A 148 13.71 22.67 19.28
CA THR A 148 14.61 23.26 20.31
C THR A 148 15.96 23.68 19.74
N GLU A 149 16.40 23.12 18.60
CA GLU A 149 17.67 23.42 17.93
C GLU A 149 17.58 24.60 16.94
N SER A 150 16.38 25.05 16.57
CA SER A 150 16.15 26.25 15.74
C SER A 150 15.83 27.46 16.62
N PRO A 151 16.82 28.21 17.13
CA PRO A 151 16.58 29.47 17.76
C PRO A 151 16.16 30.51 16.70
N SER A 152 15.17 31.30 17.00
CA SER A 152 14.62 32.42 16.21
C SER A 152 15.67 33.46 15.84
#